data_3af5ae419781086931df5eca94a613f6
#
_entry.id   3af5ae419781086931df5eca94a613f6
#
_cell.length_a   1.000
_cell.length_b   1.000
_cell.length_c   1.000
_cell.angle_alpha   90.00
_cell.angle_beta   90.00
_cell.angle_gamma   90.00
#
_symmetry.space_group_name_H-M   'P 1'
#
loop_
_entity.id
_entity.type
_entity.pdbx_description
1 polymer ?
#
loop_
_entity_poly.entity_id
_entity_poly.type
_entity_poly.pdbx_seq_one_letter_code
_entity_poly.pdbx_strand_id
1 'polypeptide(L)' 'RYLSTIVRTIAHSTAKEFIDRSVLLEIKMLLQSTDLSVQEIAYRLHFPDQSYLGRYFKKHTGESPTEYRNTKK' A
#
# COMPACT_ATOMS: atom_id res chain seq x y z
N ARG A 1 8.11 -11.50 -19.16
CA ARG A 1 8.39 -10.85 -20.21
C ARG A 1 7.30 -10.59 -21.11
N TYR A 2 6.57 -11.54 -21.45
CA TYR A 2 5.43 -11.34 -22.29
C TYR A 2 4.42 -10.41 -21.61
N LEU A 3 4.11 -10.67 -20.36
CA LEU A 3 3.21 -9.84 -19.59
C LEU A 3 3.77 -8.43 -19.40
N SER A 4 5.05 -8.36 -19.16
CA SER A 4 5.67 -7.07 -18.97
C SER A 4 5.53 -6.22 -20.22
N THR A 5 5.72 -6.82 -21.37
CA THR A 5 5.61 -6.11 -22.63
C THR A 5 4.18 -5.60 -22.84
N ILE A 6 3.20 -6.44 -22.56
CA ILE A 6 1.80 -6.06 -22.73
C ILE A 6 1.45 -4.91 -21.79
N VAL A 7 1.82 -5.01 -20.54
CA VAL A 7 1.50 -3.98 -19.58
C VAL A 7 2.10 -2.66 -20.01
N ARG A 8 3.35 -2.70 -20.42
CA ARG A 8 4.01 -1.49 -20.85
C ARG A 8 3.36 -0.90 -22.08
N THR A 9 2.93 -1.76 -22.99
CA THR A 9 2.31 -1.33 -24.21
C THR A 9 0.95 -0.71 -23.97
N ILE A 10 0.17 -1.31 -23.08
CA ILE A 10 -1.18 -0.85 -22.84
C ILE A 10 -1.21 0.54 -22.23
N ALA A 11 -0.53 0.74 -21.13
CA ALA A 11 -0.54 2.05 -20.50
C ALA A 11 0.33 2.03 -19.27
N HIS A 12 1.09 3.10 -19.11
CA HIS A 12 1.90 3.24 -17.93
C HIS A 12 1.03 3.39 -16.69
N SER A 13 -0.10 4.08 -16.82
CA SER A 13 -0.98 4.28 -15.69
C SER A 13 -1.51 2.96 -15.16
N THR A 14 -1.72 2.00 -16.03
CA THR A 14 -2.21 0.70 -15.62
C THR A 14 -1.17 -0.02 -14.75
N ALA A 15 0.09 0.06 -15.14
CA ALA A 15 1.14 -0.56 -14.37
C ALA A 15 1.26 0.09 -13.00
N LYS A 16 1.15 1.41 -12.96
CA LYS A 16 1.23 2.12 -11.70
C LYS A 16 0.08 1.74 -10.78
N GLU A 17 -1.12 1.63 -11.33
CA GLU A 17 -2.27 1.24 -10.53
C GLU A 17 -2.10 -0.14 -9.96
N PHE A 18 -1.53 -1.05 -10.72
CA PHE A 18 -1.30 -2.39 -10.24
C PHE A 18 -0.32 -2.38 -9.06
N ILE A 19 0.74 -1.59 -9.18
CA ILE A 19 1.72 -1.49 -8.11
C ILE A 19 1.09 -0.89 -6.87
N ASP A 20 0.31 0.17 -7.03
CA ASP A 20 -0.35 0.80 -5.90
C ASP A 20 -1.28 -0.18 -5.19
N ARG A 21 -2.02 -0.95 -5.97
CA ARG A 21 -2.94 -1.92 -5.39
C ARG A 21 -2.18 -2.98 -4.61
N SER A 22 -1.08 -3.46 -5.15
CA SER A 22 -0.28 -4.47 -4.47
C SER A 22 0.26 -3.94 -3.15
N VAL A 23 0.76 -2.72 -3.16
CA VAL A 23 1.30 -2.11 -1.96
C VAL A 23 0.20 -1.92 -0.92
N LEU A 24 -0.97 -1.47 -1.35
CA LEU A 24 -2.08 -1.27 -0.43
C LEU A 24 -2.52 -2.58 0.21
N LEU A 25 -2.56 -3.65 -0.57
CA LEU A 25 -2.90 -4.96 -0.03
C LEU A 25 -1.90 -5.39 1.02
N GLU A 26 -0.63 -5.14 0.75
CA GLU A 26 0.41 -5.50 1.69
C GLU A 26 0.24 -4.72 3.00
N ILE A 27 -0.04 -3.42 2.90
CA ILE A 27 -0.26 -2.61 4.08
C ILE A 27 -1.45 -3.13 4.87
N LYS A 28 -2.55 -3.41 4.18
CA LYS A 28 -3.75 -3.90 4.85
C LYS A 28 -3.48 -5.22 5.54
N MET A 29 -2.77 -6.11 4.88
CA MET A 29 -2.45 -7.40 5.46
C MET A 29 -1.62 -7.24 6.72
N LEU A 30 -0.62 -6.40 6.67
CA LEU A 30 0.25 -6.20 7.83
C LEU A 30 -0.52 -5.55 8.98
N LEU A 31 -1.42 -4.64 8.66
CA LEU A 31 -2.22 -3.99 9.68
C LEU A 31 -3.13 -4.98 10.40
N GLN A 32 -3.67 -5.94 9.69
CA GLN A 32 -4.60 -6.90 10.26
C GLN A 32 -3.95 -8.16 10.81
N SER A 33 -2.90 -8.62 10.15
CA SER A 33 -2.29 -9.90 10.51
C SER A 33 -1.17 -9.79 11.52
N THR A 34 -0.66 -8.59 11.78
CA THR A 34 0.46 -8.42 12.67
C THR A 34 0.19 -7.29 13.64
N ASP A 35 1.06 -7.21 14.65
CA ASP A 35 1.00 -6.12 15.62
C ASP A 35 2.04 -5.04 15.31
N LEU A 36 2.59 -5.07 14.11
CA LEU A 36 3.59 -4.08 13.73
C LEU A 36 3.00 -2.68 13.80
N SER A 37 3.80 -1.75 14.26
CA SER A 37 3.36 -0.37 14.29
C SER A 37 3.34 0.18 12.86
N VAL A 38 2.64 1.30 12.68
CA VAL A 38 2.61 1.94 11.37
C VAL A 38 4.02 2.30 10.94
N GLN A 39 4.84 2.74 11.89
CA GLN A 39 6.21 3.09 11.60
C GLN A 39 6.99 1.87 11.09
N GLU A 40 6.79 0.73 11.72
CA GLU A 40 7.48 -0.48 11.30
C GLU A 40 7.02 -0.93 9.93
N ILE A 41 5.73 -0.79 9.66
CA ILE A 41 5.21 -1.16 8.36
C ILE A 41 5.80 -0.26 7.28
N ALA A 42 5.87 1.04 7.56
CA ALA A 42 6.48 1.96 6.62
C ALA A 42 7.92 1.58 6.34
N TYR A 43 8.64 1.23 7.39
CA TYR A 43 10.04 0.84 7.24
C TYR A 43 10.17 -0.42 6.38
N ARG A 44 9.33 -1.41 6.64
CA ARG A 44 9.37 -2.65 5.88
C ARG A 44 9.11 -2.44 4.41
N LEU A 45 8.21 -1.53 4.11
CA LEU A 45 7.81 -1.30 2.72
C LEU A 45 8.61 -0.17 2.08
N HIS A 46 9.65 0.29 2.76
CA HIS A 46 10.56 1.28 2.20
C HIS A 46 9.92 2.64 1.96
N PHE A 47 8.96 2.99 2.79
CA PHE A 47 8.42 4.33 2.77
C PHE A 47 9.38 5.26 3.52
N PRO A 48 9.39 6.53 3.15
CA PRO A 48 10.27 7.49 3.84
C PRO A 48 10.02 7.57 5.35
N ASP A 49 8.75 7.58 5.74
CA ASP A 49 8.39 7.60 7.15
C ASP A 49 6.92 7.24 7.28
N GLN A 50 6.45 7.14 8.54
CA GLN A 50 5.07 6.73 8.75
C GLN A 50 4.07 7.78 8.33
N SER A 51 4.45 9.04 8.36
CA SER A 51 3.54 10.10 7.92
C SER A 51 3.25 9.95 6.44
N TYR A 52 4.26 9.65 5.67
CA TYR A 52 4.08 9.44 4.24
C TYR A 52 3.15 8.26 3.98
N LEU A 53 3.41 7.16 4.67
CA LEU A 53 2.58 5.98 4.50
C LEU A 53 1.14 6.28 4.90
N GLY A 54 0.95 7.03 5.97
CA GLY A 54 -0.39 7.38 6.41
C GLY A 54 -1.15 8.17 5.38
N ARG A 55 -0.51 9.17 4.81
CA ARG A 55 -1.17 9.97 3.79
C ARG A 55 -1.43 9.16 2.53
N TYR A 56 -0.47 8.33 2.15
CA TYR A 56 -0.62 7.48 0.98
C TYR A 56 -1.81 6.54 1.15
N PHE A 57 -1.88 5.88 2.30
CA PHE A 57 -2.94 4.93 2.58
C PHE A 57 -4.30 5.63 2.63
N LYS A 58 -4.37 6.76 3.31
CA LYS A 58 -5.63 7.47 3.42
C LYS A 58 -6.09 8.00 2.07
N LYS A 59 -5.16 8.44 1.24
CA LYS A 59 -5.51 8.93 -0.07
C LYS A 59 -6.18 7.85 -0.91
N HIS A 60 -5.72 6.62 -0.78
CA HIS A 60 -6.22 5.55 -1.61
C HIS A 60 -7.37 4.76 -1.00
N THR A 61 -7.51 4.77 0.31
CA THR A 61 -8.54 3.99 0.97
C THR A 61 -9.58 4.83 1.70
N GLY A 62 -9.26 6.07 1.98
CA GLY A 62 -10.17 6.93 2.72
C GLY A 62 -9.99 6.85 4.22
N GLU A 63 -9.13 5.98 4.72
CA GLU A 63 -8.89 5.82 6.15
C GLU A 63 -7.40 5.84 6.42
N SER A 64 -7.03 6.33 7.61
CA SER A 64 -5.65 6.23 8.02
C SER A 64 -5.35 4.78 8.37
N PRO A 65 -4.06 4.39 8.39
CA PRO A 65 -3.72 3.02 8.77
C PRO A 65 -4.22 2.66 10.16
N THR A 66 -4.13 3.59 11.10
CA THR A 66 -4.60 3.34 12.45
C THR A 66 -6.10 3.13 12.50
N GLU A 67 -6.83 3.97 11.76
CA GLU A 67 -8.28 3.82 11.69
C GLU A 67 -8.65 2.48 11.06
N TYR A 68 -7.95 2.12 10.02
CA TYR A 68 -8.23 0.87 9.35
C TYR A 68 -8.04 -0.31 10.30
N ARG A 69 -6.93 -0.30 11.05
CA ARG A 69 -6.64 -1.38 11.98
C ARG A 69 -7.72 -1.47 13.06
N ASN A 70 -8.11 -0.33 13.61
CA ASN A 70 -9.10 -0.33 14.67
C ASN A 70 -10.47 -0.74 14.17
N THR A 71 -10.82 -0.30 12.96
CA THR A 71 -12.13 -0.59 12.40
C THR A 71 -12.30 -2.06 12.01
N LYS A 72 -11.26 -2.62 11.42
CA LYS A 72 -11.34 -3.99 10.90
C LYS A 72 -10.96 -5.05 11.90
N LYS A 73 -10.57 -4.67 13.07
CA LYS A 73 -10.07 -5.59 14.04
C LYS A 73 -11.12 -6.55 14.60
#